data_368b4360a996ad2129fc4b49c8fa1142
#
_entry.id   368b4360a996ad2129fc4b49c8fa1142
#
_cell.length_a   1.000
_cell.length_b   1.000
_cell.length_c   1.000
_cell.angle_alpha   90.00
_cell.angle_beta   90.00
_cell.angle_gamma   90.00
#
_symmetry.space_group_name_H-M   'P 1'
#
loop_
_entity.id
_entity.type
_entity.pdbx_description
1 polymer ?
#
loop_
_entity_poly.entity_id
_entity_poly.type
_entity_poly.pdbx_seq_one_letter_code
_entity_poly.pdbx_strand_id
1 'polypeptide(L)'
;MNTKAKGSKGERELVKVFNENGWVCIRAAGSGSSRYPSPDILAGNAMRRVAIECKVTAETKKYLFNEEIEQLRTFSDKFGAEGWIGVKFPGEPWYFMMLEDIENTGKCWAVSVELAKRKGLTVEELLDKHNADLQRNI
;
A
#
# COMPACT_ATOMS: atom_id res chain seq x y z
N MET A 1 -22.04 5.27 -3.33
CA MET A 1 -20.90 5.82 -2.57
C MET A 1 -19.85 6.29 -3.56
N ASN A 2 -19.32 7.49 -3.40
CA ASN A 2 -18.30 8.03 -4.29
C ASN A 2 -16.92 7.41 -3.99
N THR A 3 -15.97 7.59 -4.90
CA THR A 3 -14.63 6.99 -4.79
C THR A 3 -13.89 7.43 -3.53
N LYS A 4 -14.02 8.69 -3.13
CA LYS A 4 -13.38 9.21 -1.93
C LYS A 4 -13.90 8.51 -0.66
N ALA A 5 -15.22 8.34 -0.56
CA ALA A 5 -15.83 7.66 0.57
C ALA A 5 -15.45 6.18 0.64
N LYS A 6 -15.39 5.50 -0.53
CA LYS A 6 -14.94 4.10 -0.62
C LYS A 6 -13.50 3.96 -0.20
N GLY A 7 -12.63 4.90 -0.61
CA GLY A 7 -11.23 4.91 -0.23
C GLY A 7 -11.04 5.05 1.27
N SER A 8 -11.73 5.99 1.90
CA SER A 8 -11.64 6.21 3.34
C SER A 8 -12.13 5.00 4.14
N LYS A 9 -13.20 4.37 3.68
CA LYS A 9 -13.73 3.16 4.32
C LYS A 9 -12.72 2.02 4.24
N GLY A 10 -12.12 1.80 3.07
CA GLY A 10 -11.11 0.76 2.88
C GLY A 10 -9.89 0.98 3.74
N GLU A 11 -9.41 2.22 3.83
CA GLU A 11 -8.27 2.56 4.68
C GLU A 11 -8.56 2.28 6.15
N ARG A 12 -9.76 2.62 6.62
CA ARG A 12 -10.15 2.36 8.02
C ARG A 12 -10.22 0.87 8.32
N GLU A 13 -10.68 0.06 7.36
CA GLU A 13 -10.68 -1.39 7.49
C GLU A 13 -9.27 -1.93 7.63
N LEU A 14 -8.32 -1.42 6.85
CA LEU A 14 -6.91 -1.80 6.96
C LEU A 14 -6.32 -1.41 8.32
N VAL A 15 -6.61 -0.21 8.80
CA VAL A 15 -6.16 0.24 10.12
C VAL A 15 -6.63 -0.74 11.20
N LYS A 16 -7.86 -1.18 11.12
CA LYS A 16 -8.42 -2.16 12.07
C LYS A 16 -7.67 -3.49 12.00
N VAL A 17 -7.47 -4.01 10.79
CA VAL A 17 -6.79 -5.30 10.60
C VAL A 17 -5.37 -5.28 11.17
N PHE A 18 -4.61 -4.23 10.89
CA PHE A 18 -3.24 -4.10 11.41
C PHE A 18 -3.24 -4.05 12.95
N ASN A 19 -4.09 -3.21 13.54
CA ASN A 19 -4.15 -3.07 14.99
C ASN A 19 -4.59 -4.36 15.69
N GLU A 20 -5.47 -5.15 15.06
CA GLU A 20 -5.92 -6.42 15.61
C GLU A 20 -4.90 -7.55 15.47
N ASN A 21 -3.84 -7.33 14.70
CA ASN A 21 -2.82 -8.34 14.41
C ASN A 21 -1.42 -7.96 14.93
N GLY A 22 -1.37 -7.19 16.00
CA GLY A 22 -0.11 -6.92 16.70
C GLY A 22 0.70 -5.77 16.14
N TRP A 23 0.12 -4.96 15.27
CA TRP A 23 0.74 -3.76 14.73
C TRP A 23 0.09 -2.52 15.35
N VAL A 24 0.79 -1.41 15.31
CA VAL A 24 0.19 -0.09 15.54
C VAL A 24 0.01 0.54 14.17
N CYS A 25 -1.18 0.99 13.87
CA CYS A 25 -1.49 1.53 12.55
C CYS A 25 -2.28 2.83 12.68
N ILE A 26 -1.87 3.83 11.94
CA ILE A 26 -2.57 5.12 11.88
C ILE A 26 -2.89 5.45 10.42
N ARG A 27 -3.93 6.24 10.24
CA ARG A 27 -4.34 6.77 8.95
C ARG A 27 -4.02 8.26 8.93
N ALA A 28 -3.34 8.70 7.87
CA ALA A 28 -3.04 10.11 7.69
C ALA A 28 -4.22 10.78 6.96
N ALA A 29 -5.14 11.36 7.71
CA ALA A 29 -6.27 12.07 7.12
C ALA A 29 -5.77 13.30 6.35
N GLY A 30 -6.27 13.47 5.10
CA GLY A 30 -5.90 14.59 4.26
C GLY A 30 -4.47 14.53 3.73
N SER A 31 -3.91 13.32 3.58
CA SER A 31 -2.55 13.13 3.07
C SER A 31 -2.33 13.80 1.72
N GLY A 32 -3.35 13.82 0.84
CA GLY A 32 -3.26 14.45 -0.48
C GLY A 32 -3.20 15.97 -0.45
N SER A 33 -3.56 16.60 0.67
CA SER A 33 -3.51 18.06 0.83
C SER A 33 -2.36 18.52 1.72
N SER A 34 -1.52 17.59 2.19
CA SER A 34 -0.37 17.91 3.03
C SER A 34 0.71 18.60 2.20
N ARG A 35 1.35 19.59 2.80
CA ARG A 35 2.50 20.27 2.22
C ARG A 35 3.71 19.34 2.08
N TYR A 36 3.81 18.38 2.96
CA TYR A 36 4.91 17.41 2.97
C TYR A 36 4.39 16.03 2.55
N PRO A 37 5.22 15.24 1.84
CA PRO A 37 4.82 13.87 1.48
C PRO A 37 4.44 13.07 2.72
N SER A 38 3.30 12.38 2.65
CA SER A 38 2.87 11.45 3.68
C SER A 38 2.09 10.31 3.05
N PRO A 39 2.25 9.07 3.56
CA PRO A 39 1.45 7.95 3.08
C PRO A 39 0.02 8.04 3.62
N ASP A 40 -0.91 7.29 3.02
CA ASP A 40 -2.26 7.21 3.54
C ASP A 40 -2.32 6.45 4.86
N ILE A 41 -1.48 5.42 4.99
CA ILE A 41 -1.39 4.58 6.18
C ILE A 41 0.07 4.41 6.57
N LEU A 42 0.33 4.50 7.87
CA LEU A 42 1.64 4.20 8.45
C LEU A 42 1.43 3.18 9.56
N ALA A 43 2.10 2.05 9.45
CA ALA A 43 1.97 0.98 10.43
C ALA A 43 3.34 0.45 10.84
N GLY A 44 3.42 -0.02 12.07
CA GLY A 44 4.65 -0.58 12.56
C GLY A 44 4.45 -1.55 13.71
N ASN A 45 5.43 -2.40 13.90
CA ASN A 45 5.57 -3.25 15.07
C ASN A 45 7.03 -3.19 15.52
N ALA A 46 7.43 -4.05 16.46
CA ALA A 46 8.80 -4.03 16.96
C ALA A 46 9.85 -4.36 15.89
N MET A 47 9.46 -5.04 14.82
CA MET A 47 10.37 -5.55 13.79
C MET A 47 10.30 -4.79 12.46
N ARG A 48 9.14 -4.22 12.13
CA ARG A 48 8.91 -3.65 10.80
C ARG A 48 8.11 -2.36 10.85
N ARG A 49 8.30 -1.53 9.83
CA ARG A 49 7.49 -0.34 9.57
C ARG A 49 7.08 -0.36 8.10
N VAL A 50 5.81 -0.09 7.83
CA VAL A 50 5.29 -0.02 6.45
C VAL A 50 4.58 1.30 6.23
N ALA A 51 4.79 1.89 5.06
CA ALA A 51 4.10 3.09 4.61
C ALA A 51 3.31 2.70 3.37
N ILE A 52 2.01 2.92 3.37
CA ILE A 52 1.12 2.44 2.32
C ILE A 52 0.37 3.60 1.69
N GLU A 53 0.48 3.71 0.37
CA GLU A 53 -0.38 4.57 -0.45
C GLU A 53 -1.53 3.71 -0.95
N CYS A 54 -2.77 4.10 -0.62
CA CYS A 54 -3.94 3.29 -0.93
C CYS A 54 -4.68 3.82 -2.15
N LYS A 55 -5.03 2.93 -3.06
CA LYS A 55 -5.79 3.25 -4.27
C LYS A 55 -6.98 2.32 -4.40
N VAL A 56 -8.18 2.90 -4.52
CA VAL A 56 -9.41 2.16 -4.82
C VAL A 56 -9.82 2.54 -6.23
N THR A 57 -10.15 1.56 -7.04
CA THR A 57 -10.55 1.79 -8.43
C THR A 57 -11.79 0.99 -8.79
N ALA A 58 -12.58 1.51 -9.71
CA ALA A 58 -13.71 0.81 -10.31
C ALA A 58 -13.28 0.02 -11.56
N GLU A 59 -12.03 0.18 -11.97
CA GLU A 59 -11.47 -0.41 -13.19
C GLU A 59 -10.64 -1.64 -12.87
N THR A 60 -10.15 -2.32 -13.91
CA THR A 60 -9.28 -3.48 -13.78
C THR A 60 -7.79 -3.13 -13.81
N LYS A 61 -7.49 -1.85 -13.93
CA LYS A 61 -6.13 -1.32 -13.97
C LYS A 61 -6.11 0.05 -13.31
N LYS A 62 -5.13 0.28 -12.46
CA LYS A 62 -4.96 1.58 -11.79
C LYS A 62 -3.66 2.21 -12.25
N TYR A 63 -3.74 3.46 -12.70
CA TYR A 63 -2.58 4.25 -13.08
C TYR A 63 -2.14 5.13 -11.92
N LEU A 64 -0.83 5.30 -11.80
CA LEU A 64 -0.22 6.10 -10.74
C LEU A 64 0.73 7.09 -11.40
N PHE A 65 0.74 8.32 -10.91
CA PHE A 65 1.67 9.33 -11.40
C PHE A 65 3.05 9.10 -10.82
N ASN A 66 4.07 9.49 -11.58
CA ASN A 66 5.45 9.38 -11.13
C ASN A 66 5.68 10.08 -9.78
N GLU A 67 5.03 11.21 -9.57
CA GLU A 67 5.13 11.96 -8.32
C GLU A 67 4.66 11.16 -7.11
N GLU A 68 3.58 10.40 -7.26
CA GLU A 68 3.04 9.57 -6.18
C GLU A 68 4.05 8.50 -5.77
N ILE A 69 4.67 7.86 -6.76
CA ILE A 69 5.68 6.82 -6.53
C ILE A 69 6.92 7.43 -5.85
N GLU A 70 7.41 8.56 -6.35
CA GLU A 70 8.60 9.20 -5.80
C GLU A 70 8.36 9.74 -4.39
N GLN A 71 7.18 10.28 -4.11
CA GLN A 71 6.84 10.75 -2.77
C GLN A 71 6.80 9.61 -1.76
N LEU A 72 6.23 8.47 -2.14
CA LEU A 72 6.21 7.29 -1.28
C LEU A 72 7.62 6.75 -1.05
N ARG A 73 8.43 6.69 -2.10
CA ARG A 73 9.82 6.25 -2.01
C ARG A 73 10.62 7.14 -1.07
N THR A 74 10.49 8.46 -1.25
CA THR A 74 11.20 9.43 -0.43
C THR A 74 10.79 9.35 1.04
N PHE A 75 9.49 9.27 1.30
CA PHE A 75 9.00 9.12 2.67
C PHE A 75 9.54 7.85 3.31
N SER A 76 9.40 6.73 2.60
CA SER A 76 9.79 5.42 3.10
C SER A 76 11.29 5.36 3.41
N ASP A 77 12.12 5.86 2.51
CA ASP A 77 13.57 5.87 2.71
C ASP A 77 13.99 6.72 3.91
N LYS A 78 13.40 7.89 4.06
CA LYS A 78 13.74 8.80 5.17
C LYS A 78 13.21 8.30 6.51
N PHE A 79 12.03 7.71 6.52
CA PHE A 79 11.40 7.21 7.72
C PHE A 79 11.97 5.86 8.17
N GLY A 80 12.55 5.11 7.23
CA GLY A 80 12.99 3.75 7.48
C GLY A 80 11.85 2.74 7.42
N ALA A 81 10.93 2.94 6.50
CA ALA A 81 9.77 2.06 6.31
C ALA A 81 9.85 1.36 4.95
N GLU A 82 9.12 0.25 4.82
CA GLU A 82 8.87 -0.38 3.53
C GLU A 82 7.75 0.39 2.84
N GLY A 83 7.95 0.80 1.59
CA GLY A 83 6.92 1.49 0.81
C GLY A 83 6.08 0.50 0.01
N TRP A 84 4.78 0.58 0.16
CA TRP A 84 3.83 -0.30 -0.53
C TRP A 84 2.71 0.50 -1.17
N ILE A 85 2.27 0.05 -2.35
CA ILE A 85 1.03 0.53 -2.97
C ILE A 85 -0.04 -0.52 -2.68
N GLY A 86 -1.08 -0.13 -1.95
CA GLY A 86 -2.25 -0.98 -1.74
C GLY A 86 -3.30 -0.64 -2.78
N VAL A 87 -3.79 -1.63 -3.52
CA VAL A 87 -4.82 -1.43 -4.55
C VAL A 87 -6.01 -2.32 -4.27
N LYS A 88 -7.20 -1.73 -4.34
CA LYS A 88 -8.46 -2.46 -4.20
C LYS A 88 -9.21 -2.39 -5.53
N PHE A 89 -9.32 -3.55 -6.19
CA PHE A 89 -10.10 -3.70 -7.44
C PHE A 89 -11.52 -4.20 -7.12
N PRO A 90 -12.48 -4.01 -8.02
CA PRO A 90 -13.84 -4.51 -7.80
C PRO A 90 -13.86 -6.02 -7.59
N GLY A 91 -14.51 -6.46 -6.52
CA GLY A 91 -14.67 -7.89 -6.22
C GLY A 91 -13.41 -8.60 -5.73
N GLU A 92 -12.32 -7.87 -5.53
CA GLU A 92 -11.05 -8.44 -5.11
C GLU A 92 -10.68 -7.95 -3.70
N PRO A 93 -9.83 -8.70 -2.96
CA PRO A 93 -9.26 -8.19 -1.72
C PRO A 93 -8.22 -7.11 -2.02
N TRP A 94 -7.71 -6.46 -0.97
CA TRP A 94 -6.56 -5.59 -1.12
C TRP A 94 -5.34 -6.38 -1.58
N TYR A 95 -4.61 -5.84 -2.54
CA TYR A 95 -3.29 -6.34 -2.95
C TYR A 95 -2.26 -5.27 -2.66
N PHE A 96 -1.11 -5.68 -2.12
CA PHE A 96 -0.02 -4.78 -1.78
C PHE A 96 1.16 -5.05 -2.70
N MET A 97 1.61 -3.99 -3.39
CA MET A 97 2.67 -4.07 -4.40
C MET A 97 3.91 -3.36 -3.90
N MET A 98 5.07 -4.01 -4.03
CA MET A 98 6.34 -3.33 -3.89
C MET A 98 6.53 -2.39 -5.08
N LEU A 99 7.24 -1.28 -4.86
CA LEU A 99 7.41 -0.29 -5.93
C LEU A 99 8.13 -0.86 -7.16
N GLU A 100 9.10 -1.75 -6.96
CA GLU A 100 9.85 -2.39 -8.05
C GLU A 100 9.01 -3.37 -8.87
N ASP A 101 7.86 -3.81 -8.36
CA ASP A 101 6.98 -4.74 -9.08
C ASP A 101 5.91 -4.05 -9.92
N ILE A 102 5.81 -2.73 -9.83
CA ILE A 102 4.81 -1.95 -10.57
C ILE A 102 5.33 -1.68 -11.97
N GLU A 103 4.46 -1.83 -12.97
CA GLU A 103 4.81 -1.61 -14.36
C GLU A 103 5.02 -0.13 -14.64
N ASN A 104 6.19 0.21 -15.21
CA ASN A 104 6.47 1.57 -15.69
C ASN A 104 6.15 1.62 -17.19
N THR A 105 5.16 2.44 -17.55
CA THR A 105 4.70 2.54 -18.94
C THR A 105 5.50 3.58 -19.75
N GLY A 106 6.46 4.27 -19.11
CA GLY A 106 7.21 5.36 -19.73
C GLY A 106 6.60 6.73 -19.45
N LYS A 107 5.28 6.81 -19.28
CA LYS A 107 4.55 8.04 -18.95
C LYS A 107 4.03 8.05 -17.51
N CYS A 108 3.70 6.88 -17.00
CA CYS A 108 3.17 6.71 -15.66
C CYS A 108 3.46 5.29 -15.19
N TRP A 109 2.93 4.96 -14.04
CA TRP A 109 3.04 3.61 -13.47
C TRP A 109 1.66 2.97 -13.51
N ALA A 110 1.60 1.64 -13.57
CA ALA A 110 0.33 0.93 -13.67
C ALA A 110 0.34 -0.38 -12.90
N VAL A 111 -0.80 -0.67 -12.26
CA VAL A 111 -1.06 -1.96 -11.62
C VAL A 111 -2.35 -2.50 -12.21
N SER A 112 -2.26 -3.63 -12.92
CA SER A 112 -3.44 -4.37 -13.38
C SER A 112 -3.85 -5.40 -12.32
N VAL A 113 -5.09 -5.86 -12.39
CA VAL A 113 -5.55 -6.92 -11.49
C VAL A 113 -4.73 -8.20 -11.68
N GLU A 114 -4.32 -8.51 -12.92
CA GLU A 114 -3.49 -9.67 -13.22
C GLU A 114 -2.11 -9.55 -12.59
N LEU A 115 -1.49 -8.37 -12.69
CA LEU A 115 -0.19 -8.12 -12.07
C LEU A 115 -0.30 -8.24 -10.55
N ALA A 116 -1.34 -7.66 -9.96
CA ALA A 116 -1.57 -7.71 -8.52
C ALA A 116 -1.74 -9.15 -8.02
N LYS A 117 -2.48 -9.98 -8.75
CA LYS A 117 -2.66 -11.39 -8.39
C LYS A 117 -1.36 -12.18 -8.49
N ARG A 118 -0.52 -11.84 -9.46
CA ARG A 118 0.73 -12.57 -9.70
C ARG A 118 1.84 -12.15 -8.75
N LYS A 119 1.98 -10.86 -8.47
CA LYS A 119 3.11 -10.31 -7.70
C LYS A 119 2.74 -9.64 -6.40
N GLY A 120 1.47 -9.28 -6.23
CA GLY A 120 1.02 -8.59 -5.02
C GLY A 120 0.88 -9.53 -3.84
N LEU A 121 0.90 -8.95 -2.65
CA LEU A 121 0.63 -9.68 -1.41
C LEU A 121 -0.78 -9.38 -0.92
N THR A 122 -1.41 -10.37 -0.30
CA THR A 122 -2.63 -10.15 0.48
C THR A 122 -2.25 -9.45 1.79
N VAL A 123 -3.23 -8.97 2.54
CA VAL A 123 -2.94 -8.34 3.83
C VAL A 123 -2.30 -9.34 4.79
N GLU A 124 -2.76 -10.59 4.79
CA GLU A 124 -2.21 -11.64 5.63
C GLU A 124 -0.73 -11.90 5.29
N GLU A 125 -0.43 -11.97 4.01
CA GLU A 125 0.96 -12.15 3.55
C GLU A 125 1.83 -10.94 3.90
N LEU A 126 1.30 -9.73 3.79
CA LEU A 126 2.04 -8.52 4.15
C LEU A 126 2.36 -8.50 5.65
N LEU A 127 1.39 -8.86 6.49
CA LEU A 127 1.58 -8.91 7.94
C LEU A 127 2.67 -9.92 8.33
N ASP A 128 2.78 -11.03 7.61
CA ASP A 128 3.71 -12.12 7.91
C ASP A 128 4.97 -12.12 7.05
N LYS A 129 5.16 -11.11 6.21
CA LYS A 129 6.28 -11.04 5.25
C LYS A 129 7.63 -11.30 5.91
N HIS A 130 7.85 -10.73 7.08
CA HIS A 130 9.10 -10.92 7.81
C HIS A 130 9.38 -12.39 8.11
N ASN A 131 8.38 -13.11 8.58
CA ASN A 131 8.50 -14.54 8.87
C ASN A 131 8.76 -15.35 7.60
N ALA A 132 8.07 -15.01 6.52
CA ALA A 132 8.27 -15.66 5.23
C ALA A 132 9.70 -15.45 4.71
N ASP A 133 10.23 -14.23 4.83
CA ASP A 133 11.59 -13.92 4.40
C ASP A 133 12.63 -14.66 5.24
N LEU A 134 12.43 -14.76 6.55
CA LEU A 134 13.31 -15.52 7.42
C LEU A 134 13.31 -16.99 7.05
N GLN A 135 12.16 -17.57 6.75
CA GLN A 135 12.07 -18.98 6.35
C GLN A 135 12.79 -19.24 5.03
N ARG A 136 12.76 -18.30 4.09
CA ARG A 136 13.46 -18.43 2.80
C ARG A 136 14.98 -18.42 2.96
N ASN A 137 15.49 -17.80 4.01
CA ASN A 137 16.92 -17.62 4.23
C ASN A 137 17.53 -18.75 5.09
N ILE A 138 16.71 -19.69 5.50
CA ILE A 138 17.14 -20.89 6.21
C ILE A 138 17.36 -22.02 5.22
#